data_967baad1c44bfb31e91a99d023b15c66
#
_entry.id   967baad1c44bfb31e91a99d023b15c66
#
_cell.length_a   1.000
_cell.length_b   1.000
_cell.length_c   1.000
_cell.angle_alpha   90.00
_cell.angle_beta   90.00
_cell.angle_gamma   90.00
#
_symmetry.space_group_name_H-M   'P 1'
#
loop_
_entity.id
_entity.type
_entity.pdbx_description
1 polymer ?
#
loop_
_entity_poly.entity_id
_entity_poly.type
_entity_poly.pdbx_seq_one_letter_code
_entity_poly.pdbx_strand_id
1 'polypeptide(L)'
;MKNESLLSIWIEAKHIIEPLCEDLPVLTDEPGDWRVETPSGRPFITLRIQKSHVGLYVLPMYYHPHIRPRSMDAYLKGKSTFRFVRTKPLPVEGIQDIIERARAMIGTY
;
A
#
# COMPACT_ATOMS: atom_id res chain seq x y z
N MET A 1 -4.66 -0.85 -23.45
CA MET A 1 -3.24 -1.02 -23.07
C MET A 1 -3.15 -1.50 -21.64
N LYS A 2 -2.26 -2.44 -21.40
CA LYS A 2 -2.11 -3.03 -20.06
C LYS A 2 -1.77 -2.00 -18.98
N ASN A 3 -0.88 -1.05 -19.30
CA ASN A 3 -0.44 -0.06 -18.35
C ASN A 3 -1.53 0.94 -17.96
N GLU A 4 -2.43 1.25 -18.86
CA GLU A 4 -3.54 2.18 -18.56
C GLU A 4 -4.48 1.59 -17.51
N SER A 5 -4.79 0.29 -17.60
CA SER A 5 -5.63 -0.39 -16.62
C SER A 5 -4.95 -0.44 -15.26
N LEU A 6 -3.65 -0.70 -15.23
CA LEU A 6 -2.89 -0.72 -13.97
C LEU A 6 -2.77 0.67 -13.39
N LEU A 7 -2.63 1.70 -14.23
CA LEU A 7 -2.60 3.08 -13.76
C LEU A 7 -3.91 3.46 -13.09
N SER A 8 -5.06 3.04 -13.64
CA SER A 8 -6.36 3.29 -13.01
C SER A 8 -6.45 2.66 -11.64
N ILE A 9 -6.00 1.41 -11.49
CA ILE A 9 -5.97 0.73 -10.19
C ILE A 9 -5.05 1.48 -9.22
N TRP A 10 -3.88 1.90 -9.69
CA TRP A 10 -2.92 2.64 -8.88
C TRP A 10 -3.50 3.97 -8.38
N ILE A 11 -4.14 4.72 -9.28
CA ILE A 11 -4.78 6.00 -8.93
C ILE A 11 -5.89 5.77 -7.89
N GLU A 12 -6.72 4.75 -8.12
CA GLU A 12 -7.82 4.43 -7.20
C GLU A 12 -7.29 4.03 -5.82
N ALA A 13 -6.27 3.18 -5.79
CA ALA A 13 -5.65 2.77 -4.52
C ALA A 13 -5.02 3.97 -3.81
N LYS A 14 -4.34 4.85 -4.55
CA LYS A 14 -3.74 6.06 -3.96
C LYS A 14 -4.81 6.96 -3.36
N HIS A 15 -5.94 7.14 -4.04
CA HIS A 15 -7.05 7.93 -3.52
C HIS A 15 -7.62 7.39 -2.21
N ILE A 16 -7.57 6.08 -2.02
CA ILE A 16 -8.00 5.44 -0.77
C ILE A 16 -7.00 5.72 0.35
N ILE A 17 -5.71 5.63 0.04
CA ILE A 17 -4.63 5.66 1.05
C ILE A 17 -4.21 7.08 1.41
N GLU A 18 -4.13 7.97 0.41
CA GLU A 18 -3.55 9.31 0.59
C GLU A 18 -4.19 10.10 1.74
N PRO A 19 -5.53 10.13 1.89
CA PRO A 19 -6.13 10.85 3.02
C PRO A 19 -5.71 10.32 4.39
N LEU A 20 -5.26 9.08 4.47
CA LEU A 20 -4.83 8.45 5.72
C LEU A 20 -3.36 8.73 6.04
N CYS A 21 -2.62 9.35 5.12
CA CYS A 21 -1.18 9.56 5.23
C CYS A 21 -0.75 11.01 5.00
N GLU A 22 -1.69 11.97 5.05
CA GLU A 22 -1.40 13.37 4.71
C GLU A 22 -0.34 14.01 5.62
N ASP A 23 -0.23 13.54 6.85
CA ASP A 23 0.73 14.04 7.83
C ASP A 23 2.13 13.40 7.70
N LEU A 24 2.31 12.46 6.77
CA LEU A 24 3.57 11.74 6.62
C LEU A 24 4.39 12.27 5.44
N PRO A 25 5.73 12.24 5.54
CA PRO A 25 6.59 12.68 4.44
C PRO A 25 6.43 11.81 3.20
N VAL A 26 6.39 12.45 2.04
CA VAL A 26 6.35 11.76 0.75
C VAL A 26 7.73 11.81 0.12
N LEU A 27 8.33 10.65 -0.09
CA LEU A 27 9.66 10.54 -0.71
C LEU A 27 9.56 10.60 -2.23
N THR A 28 8.58 9.95 -2.80
CA THR A 28 8.37 9.86 -4.26
C THR A 28 6.89 10.00 -4.56
N ASP A 29 6.56 10.83 -5.54
CA ASP A 29 5.17 11.00 -5.98
C ASP A 29 5.17 11.20 -7.49
N GLU A 30 5.28 10.08 -8.20
CA GLU A 30 5.27 10.04 -9.66
C GLU A 30 4.16 9.10 -10.12
N PRO A 31 3.60 9.28 -11.33
CA PRO A 31 2.61 8.34 -11.83
C PRO A 31 3.13 6.91 -11.79
N GLY A 32 2.44 6.05 -11.05
CA GLY A 32 2.82 4.65 -10.91
C GLY A 32 3.85 4.36 -9.83
N ASP A 33 4.33 5.37 -9.09
CA ASP A 33 5.32 5.16 -8.03
C ASP A 33 5.13 6.21 -6.92
N TRP A 34 4.52 5.79 -5.81
CA TRP A 34 4.24 6.66 -4.67
C TRP A 34 4.81 6.02 -3.41
N ARG A 35 5.71 6.75 -2.74
CA ARG A 35 6.42 6.25 -1.57
C ARG A 35 6.28 7.22 -0.41
N VAL A 36 5.87 6.70 0.74
CA VAL A 36 5.63 7.46 1.96
C VAL A 36 6.54 6.95 3.05
N GLU A 37 7.11 7.87 3.82
CA GLU A 37 8.01 7.55 4.92
C GLU A 37 7.40 7.88 6.27
N THR A 38 7.99 7.33 7.34
CA THR A 38 7.68 7.76 8.70
C THR A 38 8.35 9.11 8.98
N PRO A 39 7.95 9.82 10.04
CA PRO A 39 8.62 11.08 10.41
C PRO A 39 10.13 10.93 10.67
N SER A 40 10.59 9.74 11.04
CA SER A 40 12.02 9.48 11.26
C SER A 40 12.77 9.07 9.99
N GLY A 41 12.10 9.06 8.84
CA GLY A 41 12.73 8.72 7.57
C GLY A 41 12.78 7.23 7.26
N ARG A 42 12.03 6.41 7.98
CA ARG A 42 11.91 4.99 7.65
C ARG A 42 10.83 4.78 6.59
N PRO A 43 10.97 3.80 5.69
CA PRO A 43 9.90 3.49 4.75
C PRO A 43 8.62 3.12 5.49
N PHE A 44 7.49 3.60 5.01
CA PHE A 44 6.18 3.27 5.56
C PHE A 44 5.40 2.42 4.57
N ILE A 45 5.02 3.00 3.44
CA ILE A 45 4.34 2.28 2.37
C ILE A 45 4.93 2.67 1.02
N THR A 46 4.81 1.77 0.04
CA THR A 46 5.11 2.04 -1.36
C THR A 46 3.97 1.48 -2.19
N LEU A 47 3.38 2.31 -3.04
CA LEU A 47 2.35 1.90 -3.98
C LEU A 47 2.92 2.05 -5.40
N ARG A 48 3.12 0.93 -6.09
CA ARG A 48 3.88 0.94 -7.32
C ARG A 48 3.28 0.02 -8.38
N ILE A 49 3.26 0.50 -9.63
CA ILE A 49 2.90 -0.34 -10.77
C ILE A 49 4.07 -1.27 -11.06
N GLN A 50 3.78 -2.56 -11.07
CA GLN A 50 4.72 -3.60 -11.46
C GLN A 50 4.36 -4.10 -12.86
N LYS A 51 5.03 -5.15 -13.30
CA LYS A 51 4.87 -5.68 -14.66
C LYS A 51 3.43 -6.09 -14.99
N SER A 52 2.74 -6.70 -14.04
CA SER A 52 1.39 -7.24 -14.27
C SER A 52 0.40 -6.93 -13.16
N HIS A 53 0.78 -6.08 -12.22
CA HIS A 53 -0.06 -5.77 -11.06
C HIS A 53 0.37 -4.45 -10.43
N VAL A 54 -0.45 -3.97 -9.51
CA VAL A 54 -0.08 -2.87 -8.61
C VAL A 54 0.30 -3.48 -7.27
N GLY A 55 1.50 -3.17 -6.80
CA GLY A 55 2.00 -3.66 -5.51
C GLY A 55 1.85 -2.60 -4.43
N LEU A 56 1.31 -3.00 -3.29
CA LEU A 56 1.30 -2.19 -2.07
C LEU A 56 2.22 -2.84 -1.06
N TYR A 57 3.36 -2.20 -0.81
CA TYR A 57 4.32 -2.63 0.20
C TYR A 57 4.02 -1.91 1.49
N VAL A 58 3.90 -2.68 2.58
CA VAL A 58 3.63 -2.15 3.92
C VAL A 58 4.75 -2.63 4.84
N LEU A 59 5.79 -1.81 5.02
CA LEU A 59 6.95 -2.23 5.79
C LEU A 59 6.62 -2.58 7.25
N PRO A 60 5.74 -1.84 7.95
CA PRO A 60 5.36 -2.24 9.31
C PRO A 60 4.84 -3.68 9.41
N MET A 61 4.17 -4.17 8.37
CA MET A 61 3.65 -5.55 8.36
C MET A 61 4.77 -6.59 8.32
N TYR A 62 5.93 -6.23 7.76
CA TYR A 62 7.09 -7.12 7.75
C TYR A 62 7.56 -7.40 9.18
N TYR A 63 7.59 -6.36 10.01
CA TYR A 63 8.02 -6.47 11.42
C TYR A 63 6.89 -6.93 12.34
N HIS A 64 5.64 -6.67 11.96
CA HIS A 64 4.45 -6.96 12.75
C HIS A 64 3.41 -7.72 11.91
N PRO A 65 3.64 -9.01 11.61
CA PRO A 65 2.73 -9.76 10.74
C PRO A 65 1.29 -9.83 11.24
N HIS A 66 1.10 -9.67 12.55
CA HIS A 66 -0.24 -9.76 13.16
C HIS A 66 -1.17 -8.61 12.77
N ILE A 67 -0.63 -7.51 12.22
CA ILE A 67 -1.49 -6.38 11.81
C ILE A 67 -2.22 -6.64 10.49
N ARG A 68 -1.88 -7.70 9.77
CA ARG A 68 -2.50 -8.02 8.49
C ARG A 68 -3.98 -8.38 8.69
N PRO A 69 -4.92 -7.65 8.04
CA PRO A 69 -6.33 -8.03 8.08
C PRO A 69 -6.56 -9.32 7.31
N ARG A 70 -7.35 -10.23 7.85
CA ARG A 70 -7.68 -11.48 7.16
C ARG A 70 -8.41 -11.24 5.84
N SER A 71 -9.18 -10.15 5.75
CA SER A 71 -9.86 -9.76 4.52
C SER A 71 -8.91 -9.49 3.36
N MET A 72 -7.63 -9.27 3.64
CA MET A 72 -6.61 -9.00 2.64
C MET A 72 -5.80 -10.23 2.25
N ASP A 73 -6.09 -11.40 2.81
CA ASP A 73 -5.30 -12.60 2.54
C ASP A 73 -5.29 -13.00 1.06
N ALA A 74 -6.40 -12.79 0.36
CA ALA A 74 -6.49 -13.10 -1.07
C ALA A 74 -5.57 -12.24 -1.94
N TYR A 75 -5.08 -11.12 -1.42
CA TYR A 75 -4.23 -10.18 -2.14
C TYR A 75 -2.77 -10.27 -1.71
N LEU A 76 -2.49 -11.06 -0.68
CA LEU A 76 -1.16 -11.13 -0.09
C LEU A 76 -0.16 -11.81 -1.02
N LYS A 77 1.03 -11.20 -1.16
CA LYS A 77 2.15 -11.77 -1.88
C LYS A 77 3.41 -11.56 -1.04
N GLY A 78 3.89 -12.64 -0.40
CA GLY A 78 5.02 -12.54 0.52
C GLY A 78 4.62 -12.00 1.88
N LYS A 79 5.58 -11.42 2.60
CA LYS A 79 5.39 -11.01 4.01
C LYS A 79 4.85 -9.60 4.20
N SER A 80 5.02 -8.73 3.22
CA SER A 80 4.74 -7.30 3.39
C SER A 80 4.10 -6.65 2.17
N THR A 81 3.64 -7.44 1.20
CA THR A 81 3.17 -6.93 -0.07
C THR A 81 1.78 -7.45 -0.39
N PHE A 82 0.91 -6.55 -0.84
CA PHE A 82 -0.37 -6.90 -1.43
C PHE A 82 -0.31 -6.63 -2.93
N ARG A 83 -0.98 -7.48 -3.70
CA ARG A 83 -1.02 -7.39 -5.16
C ARG A 83 -2.43 -7.12 -5.61
N PHE A 84 -2.63 -6.06 -6.39
CA PHE A 84 -3.92 -5.70 -6.97
C PHE A 84 -3.87 -5.92 -8.48
N VAL A 85 -4.87 -6.63 -8.99
CA VAL A 85 -4.96 -6.97 -10.41
C VAL A 85 -6.34 -6.59 -10.94
N ARG A 86 -6.46 -6.50 -12.28
CA ARG A 86 -7.69 -6.08 -12.94
C ARG A 86 -8.87 -7.02 -12.73
N THR A 87 -8.57 -8.29 -12.45
CA THR A 87 -9.60 -9.32 -12.33
C THR A 87 -10.25 -9.40 -10.96
N LYS A 88 -9.77 -8.60 -10.01
CA LYS A 88 -10.32 -8.55 -8.65
C LYS A 88 -10.62 -7.10 -8.27
N PRO A 89 -11.74 -6.83 -7.58
CA PRO A 89 -12.02 -5.49 -7.10
C PRO A 89 -11.00 -5.08 -6.04
N LEU A 90 -10.74 -3.77 -5.93
CA LEU A 90 -9.89 -3.26 -4.87
C LEU A 90 -10.59 -3.48 -3.51
N PRO A 91 -9.87 -4.03 -2.52
CA PRO A 91 -10.44 -4.25 -1.19
C PRO A 91 -10.38 -2.95 -0.37
N VAL A 92 -11.29 -2.03 -0.62
CA VAL A 92 -11.26 -0.67 -0.05
C VAL A 92 -11.16 -0.69 1.47
N GLU A 93 -12.03 -1.44 2.14
CA GLU A 93 -12.03 -1.50 3.60
C GLU A 93 -10.76 -2.16 4.13
N GLY A 94 -10.30 -3.20 3.44
CA GLY A 94 -9.06 -3.88 3.82
C GLY A 94 -7.84 -2.97 3.70
N ILE A 95 -7.78 -2.18 2.64
CA ILE A 95 -6.69 -1.21 2.44
C ILE A 95 -6.71 -0.17 3.57
N GLN A 96 -7.88 0.39 3.86
CA GLN A 96 -8.02 1.35 4.96
C GLN A 96 -7.58 0.73 6.29
N ASP A 97 -8.00 -0.49 6.55
CA ASP A 97 -7.69 -1.19 7.78
C ASP A 97 -6.18 -1.44 7.94
N ILE A 98 -5.50 -1.93 6.89
CA ILE A 98 -4.06 -2.18 6.99
C ILE A 98 -3.29 -0.88 7.18
N ILE A 99 -3.67 0.21 6.52
CA ILE A 99 -2.99 1.49 6.69
C ILE A 99 -3.15 2.00 8.13
N GLU A 100 -4.35 1.94 8.70
CA GLU A 100 -4.59 2.36 10.07
C GLU A 100 -3.77 1.53 11.06
N ARG A 101 -3.76 0.22 10.89
CA ARG A 101 -2.98 -0.68 11.74
C ARG A 101 -1.47 -0.44 11.61
N ALA A 102 -1.01 -0.20 10.38
CA ALA A 102 0.39 0.09 10.12
C ALA A 102 0.82 1.40 10.77
N ARG A 103 -0.03 2.43 10.75
CA ARG A 103 0.27 3.70 11.40
C ARG A 103 0.51 3.54 12.89
N ALA A 104 -0.22 2.63 13.53
CA ALA A 104 -0.03 2.36 14.96
C ALA A 104 1.34 1.77 15.27
N MET A 105 2.04 1.24 14.27
CA MET A 105 3.37 0.65 14.43
C MET A 105 4.51 1.64 14.17
N ILE A 106 4.22 2.86 13.73
CA ILE A 106 5.25 3.89 13.51
C ILE A 106 5.99 4.15 14.82
N GLY A 107 7.31 4.13 14.75
CA GLY A 107 8.16 4.29 15.92
C GLY A 107 8.61 2.97 16.54
N THR A 108 8.11 1.84 16.05
CA THR A 108 8.47 0.52 16.58
C THR A 108 9.49 -0.22 15.71
N TYR A 109 9.90 0.38 14.61
CA TYR A 109 10.84 -0.29 13.70
C TYR A 109 11.86 0.67 13.09
#